data_414601d41fd07ea0e6add428d2a0f683
#
_entry.id   414601d41fd07ea0e6add428d2a0f683
#
_cell.length_a   1.000
_cell.length_b   1.000
_cell.length_c   1.000
_cell.angle_alpha   90.00
_cell.angle_beta   90.00
_cell.angle_gamma   90.00
#
_symmetry.space_group_name_H-M   'P 1'
#
loop_
_entity.id
_entity.type
_entity.pdbx_description
1 polymer ?
#
loop_
_entity_poly.entity_id
_entity_poly.type
_entity_poly.pdbx_seq_one_letter_code
_entity_poly.pdbx_strand_id
1 'polypeptide(L)'
;LLCMPLDYIAGKMVVVRSIERKLRLLSVKPSGNPLSDASLAQLSDPDEPITFAAMVPLQVFNTLQNSKECERLQRIRHLIIGGGSIDNELSAQLKDFPNAVWSTYGMTETLSHIALRRLNGNESSDWYTPFDGVELSLNDDGCLVISAPAVCSQRLATNDIAELRLTEAGRTEFRILGRKDNTINTGGIKVQMEEVEQALRPYLAAPFLITKRENKKFGEEIVLLTEANDLEEVRAACVKALPRYWQPAHYQHIDQLPTTETDKIARAKALQMVDQPTDTE
;
A
#
# COMPACT_ATOMS: atom_id res chain seq x y z
N LEU A 1 17.26 10.45 -4.95
CA LEU A 1 16.49 10.51 -6.18
C LEU A 1 15.11 11.11 -5.92
N LEU A 2 14.74 12.16 -6.65
CA LEU A 2 13.38 12.71 -6.73
C LEU A 2 12.71 12.17 -7.99
N CYS A 3 11.71 11.32 -7.81
CA CYS A 3 10.93 10.70 -8.88
C CYS A 3 9.41 10.82 -8.66
N MET A 4 9.00 11.66 -7.70
CA MET A 4 7.60 11.95 -7.39
C MET A 4 7.28 13.42 -7.67
N PRO A 5 6.01 13.75 -8.04
CA PRO A 5 5.62 15.13 -8.30
C PRO A 5 5.78 16.01 -7.05
N LEU A 6 6.19 17.25 -7.26
CA LEU A 6 6.33 18.26 -6.21
C LEU A 6 4.97 18.84 -5.75
N ASP A 7 3.90 18.56 -6.45
CA ASP A 7 2.54 18.91 -6.04
C ASP A 7 2.14 18.21 -4.74
N TYR A 8 2.68 17.01 -4.51
CA TYR A 8 2.41 16.19 -3.34
C TYR A 8 3.50 16.32 -2.27
N ILE A 9 3.10 16.13 -1.02
CA ILE A 9 4.01 16.24 0.14
C ILE A 9 5.21 15.28 0.04
N ALA A 10 5.02 14.09 -0.53
CA ALA A 10 6.08 13.11 -0.68
C ALA A 10 7.25 13.64 -1.52
N GLY A 11 6.98 14.26 -2.68
CA GLY A 11 8.01 14.90 -3.51
C GLY A 11 8.70 16.07 -2.80
N LYS A 12 7.92 16.94 -2.14
CA LYS A 12 8.46 18.06 -1.34
C LYS A 12 9.42 17.58 -0.26
N MET A 13 9.09 16.49 0.42
CA MET A 13 9.92 15.94 1.50
C MET A 13 11.22 15.28 1.00
N VAL A 14 11.30 14.84 -0.26
CA VAL A 14 12.58 14.43 -0.85
C VAL A 14 13.51 15.64 -0.99
N VAL A 15 12.99 16.78 -1.46
CA VAL A 15 13.76 18.03 -1.56
C VAL A 15 14.23 18.50 -0.19
N VAL A 16 13.33 18.57 0.79
CA VAL A 16 13.66 18.96 2.17
C VAL A 16 14.79 18.08 2.74
N ARG A 17 14.68 16.75 2.59
CA ARG A 17 15.72 15.82 3.03
C ARG A 17 17.06 16.03 2.30
N SER A 18 17.03 16.34 1.01
CA SER A 18 18.27 16.58 0.27
C SER A 18 19.00 17.82 0.79
N ILE A 19 18.27 18.89 1.11
CA ILE A 19 18.83 20.12 1.69
C ILE A 19 19.39 19.84 3.08
N GLU A 20 18.55 19.26 3.96
CA GLU A 20 18.89 19.00 5.36
C GLU A 20 20.11 18.07 5.50
N ARG A 21 20.17 17.05 4.67
CA ARG A 21 21.25 16.04 4.66
C ARG A 21 22.40 16.38 3.73
N LYS A 22 22.38 17.55 3.08
CA LYS A 22 23.40 18.00 2.12
C LYS A 22 23.67 16.98 1.01
N LEU A 23 22.59 16.35 0.51
CA LEU A 23 22.66 15.37 -0.58
C LEU A 23 22.52 16.07 -1.94
N ARG A 24 23.24 15.56 -2.94
CA ARG A 24 23.01 15.95 -4.33
C ARG A 24 21.63 15.44 -4.78
N LEU A 25 20.76 16.37 -5.19
CA LEU A 25 19.43 16.03 -5.67
C LEU A 25 19.50 15.58 -7.14
N LEU A 26 19.16 14.33 -7.40
CA LEU A 26 18.91 13.80 -8.73
C LEU A 26 17.41 13.89 -8.99
N SER A 27 16.98 14.58 -10.03
CA SER A 27 15.58 14.71 -10.39
C SER A 27 15.32 14.06 -11.74
N VAL A 28 14.30 13.22 -11.79
CA VAL A 28 13.78 12.58 -13.00
C VAL A 28 12.32 12.95 -13.20
N LYS A 29 11.80 12.78 -14.41
CA LYS A 29 10.39 13.02 -14.68
C LYS A 29 9.55 12.01 -13.86
N PRO A 30 8.56 12.47 -13.09
CA PRO A 30 7.62 11.57 -12.43
C PRO A 30 6.92 10.66 -13.43
N SER A 31 7.03 9.36 -13.21
CA SER A 31 6.45 8.32 -14.07
C SER A 31 6.30 7.00 -13.29
N GLY A 32 5.61 6.03 -13.86
CA GLY A 32 5.53 4.66 -13.32
C GLY A 32 6.87 3.92 -13.37
N ASN A 33 7.83 4.34 -14.22
CA ASN A 33 9.16 3.72 -14.40
C ASN A 33 10.27 4.77 -14.25
N PRO A 34 10.50 5.33 -13.07
CA PRO A 34 11.43 6.45 -12.90
C PRO A 34 12.90 6.05 -13.13
N LEU A 35 13.26 4.79 -12.96
CA LEU A 35 14.63 4.31 -13.16
C LEU A 35 15.00 4.08 -14.62
N SER A 36 14.03 4.18 -15.55
CA SER A 36 14.29 4.18 -16.99
C SER A 36 14.65 5.56 -17.55
N ASP A 37 14.55 6.63 -16.74
CA ASP A 37 14.78 7.99 -17.22
C ASP A 37 16.18 8.18 -17.78
N ALA A 38 16.25 8.73 -19.01
CA ALA A 38 17.49 8.92 -19.74
C ALA A 38 18.50 9.84 -19.02
N SER A 39 18.03 10.76 -18.19
CA SER A 39 18.88 11.65 -17.40
C SER A 39 19.77 10.90 -16.41
N LEU A 40 19.35 9.71 -15.96
CA LEU A 40 20.17 8.85 -15.08
C LEU A 40 21.38 8.23 -15.80
N ALA A 41 21.35 8.12 -17.13
CA ALA A 41 22.50 7.67 -17.93
C ALA A 41 23.56 8.78 -18.11
N GLN A 42 23.22 10.03 -17.84
CA GLN A 42 24.10 11.20 -17.94
C GLN A 42 24.82 11.51 -16.61
N LEU A 43 24.67 10.67 -15.59
CA LEU A 43 25.43 10.79 -14.36
C LEU A 43 26.93 10.64 -14.69
N SER A 44 27.75 11.44 -14.01
CA SER A 44 29.21 11.47 -14.22
C SER A 44 29.85 10.08 -14.02
N ASP A 45 29.25 9.26 -13.20
CA ASP A 45 29.55 7.86 -13.01
C ASP A 45 28.22 7.07 -13.02
N PRO A 46 27.93 6.34 -14.11
CA PRO A 46 26.73 5.50 -14.20
C PRO A 46 26.66 4.42 -13.11
N ASP A 47 27.83 4.11 -12.51
CA ASP A 47 27.97 3.13 -11.44
C ASP A 47 27.88 3.74 -10.03
N GLU A 48 27.81 5.05 -9.89
CA GLU A 48 27.61 5.70 -8.59
C GLU A 48 26.25 5.31 -8.00
N PRO A 49 26.21 4.67 -6.83
CA PRO A 49 24.94 4.24 -6.24
C PRO A 49 24.12 5.44 -5.77
N ILE A 50 22.82 5.41 -6.05
CA ILE A 50 21.87 6.38 -5.49
C ILE A 50 21.81 6.14 -3.97
N THR A 51 22.15 7.17 -3.19
CA THR A 51 22.18 7.05 -1.72
C THR A 51 20.77 6.84 -1.13
N PHE A 52 19.77 7.54 -1.66
CA PHE A 52 18.40 7.52 -1.15
C PHE A 52 17.39 7.69 -2.27
N ALA A 53 16.34 6.89 -2.24
CA ALA A 53 15.16 7.07 -3.07
C ALA A 53 13.88 6.82 -2.27
N ALA A 54 12.83 7.59 -2.62
CA ALA A 54 11.48 7.37 -2.13
C ALA A 54 10.60 7.04 -3.34
N MET A 55 9.90 5.91 -3.29
CA MET A 55 9.07 5.40 -4.38
C MET A 55 7.72 4.93 -3.86
N VAL A 56 6.74 4.83 -4.76
CA VAL A 56 5.46 4.17 -4.45
C VAL A 56 5.51 2.69 -4.86
N PRO A 57 4.67 1.81 -4.30
CA PRO A 57 4.70 0.37 -4.63
C PRO A 57 4.62 0.08 -6.12
N LEU A 58 3.77 0.81 -6.88
CA LEU A 58 3.66 0.66 -8.33
C LEU A 58 4.97 0.92 -9.07
N GLN A 59 5.71 1.98 -8.69
CA GLN A 59 7.01 2.27 -9.30
C GLN A 59 8.02 1.17 -9.06
N VAL A 60 8.02 0.60 -7.85
CA VAL A 60 8.90 -0.53 -7.51
C VAL A 60 8.50 -1.78 -8.30
N PHE A 61 7.21 -2.10 -8.33
CA PHE A 61 6.69 -3.23 -9.10
C PHE A 61 7.09 -3.14 -10.58
N ASN A 62 6.84 -2.00 -11.22
CA ASN A 62 7.19 -1.79 -12.64
C ASN A 62 8.70 -1.91 -12.87
N THR A 63 9.51 -1.35 -11.97
CA THR A 63 10.97 -1.43 -12.03
C THR A 63 11.48 -2.88 -11.97
N LEU A 64 10.86 -3.75 -11.18
CA LEU A 64 11.21 -5.16 -11.06
C LEU A 64 10.93 -5.96 -12.34
N GLN A 65 10.04 -5.48 -13.22
CA GLN A 65 9.76 -6.14 -14.51
C GLN A 65 10.85 -5.94 -15.55
N ASN A 66 11.82 -5.04 -15.32
CA ASN A 66 12.92 -4.75 -16.23
C ASN A 66 14.27 -5.03 -15.55
N SER A 67 15.07 -5.93 -16.11
CA SER A 67 16.34 -6.37 -15.50
C SER A 67 17.30 -5.22 -15.23
N LYS A 68 17.48 -4.28 -16.17
CA LYS A 68 18.41 -3.15 -16.03
C LYS A 68 17.93 -2.15 -14.96
N GLU A 69 16.63 -1.92 -14.88
CA GLU A 69 16.06 -1.05 -13.86
C GLU A 69 16.11 -1.73 -12.48
N CYS A 70 15.89 -3.04 -12.42
CA CYS A 70 16.02 -3.85 -11.22
C CYS A 70 17.44 -3.81 -10.65
N GLU A 71 18.48 -3.98 -11.50
CA GLU A 71 19.88 -3.83 -11.09
C GLU A 71 20.15 -2.44 -10.50
N ARG A 72 19.60 -1.38 -11.10
CA ARG A 72 19.74 -0.02 -10.59
C ARG A 72 19.01 0.17 -9.26
N LEU A 73 17.82 -0.43 -9.13
CA LEU A 73 17.03 -0.42 -7.88
C LEU A 73 17.81 -1.11 -6.74
N GLN A 74 18.40 -2.27 -7.00
CA GLN A 74 19.19 -3.02 -6.02
C GLN A 74 20.42 -2.26 -5.53
N ARG A 75 20.94 -1.32 -6.33
CA ARG A 75 22.10 -0.48 -5.97
C ARG A 75 21.72 0.75 -5.13
N ILE A 76 20.44 1.06 -4.97
CA ILE A 76 19.99 2.14 -4.08
C ILE A 76 20.32 1.76 -2.64
N ARG A 77 21.08 2.60 -1.91
CA ARG A 77 21.53 2.28 -0.55
C ARG A 77 20.39 2.28 0.46
N HIS A 78 19.46 3.23 0.33
CA HIS A 78 18.29 3.35 1.19
C HIS A 78 17.06 3.61 0.32
N LEU A 79 16.25 2.58 0.13
CA LEU A 79 14.97 2.68 -0.56
C LEU A 79 13.85 2.75 0.47
N ILE A 80 13.05 3.81 0.43
CA ILE A 80 11.79 3.85 1.19
C ILE A 80 10.61 3.71 0.23
N ILE A 81 9.64 2.89 0.59
CA ILE A 81 8.43 2.63 -0.18
C ILE A 81 7.24 3.07 0.65
N GLY A 82 6.44 3.97 0.10
CA GLY A 82 5.31 4.54 0.82
C GLY A 82 4.15 4.93 -0.08
N GLY A 83 3.10 5.47 0.53
CA GLY A 83 1.92 5.93 -0.21
C GLY A 83 0.93 4.84 -0.61
N GLY A 84 1.17 3.59 -0.28
CA GLY A 84 0.28 2.45 -0.52
C GLY A 84 0.71 1.22 0.26
N SER A 85 -0.15 0.21 0.34
CA SER A 85 0.19 -1.09 0.91
C SER A 85 1.19 -1.83 0.02
N ILE A 86 2.11 -2.54 0.63
CA ILE A 86 3.03 -3.47 -0.02
C ILE A 86 2.46 -4.86 0.19
N ASP A 87 2.11 -5.53 -0.90
CA ASP A 87 1.61 -6.90 -0.82
C ASP A 87 2.72 -7.93 -0.59
N ASN A 88 2.31 -9.17 -0.33
CA ASN A 88 3.25 -10.24 0.00
C ASN A 88 4.15 -10.61 -1.19
N GLU A 89 3.65 -10.48 -2.42
CA GLU A 89 4.44 -10.80 -3.62
C GLU A 89 5.56 -9.80 -3.82
N LEU A 90 5.23 -8.50 -3.79
CA LEU A 90 6.24 -7.44 -3.87
C LEU A 90 7.22 -7.52 -2.69
N SER A 91 6.74 -7.79 -1.49
CA SER A 91 7.58 -7.96 -0.30
C SER A 91 8.56 -9.14 -0.47
N ALA A 92 8.08 -10.27 -1.02
CA ALA A 92 8.92 -11.44 -1.29
C ALA A 92 10.02 -11.16 -2.33
N GLN A 93 9.71 -10.40 -3.40
CA GLN A 93 10.69 -10.01 -4.42
C GLN A 93 11.77 -9.07 -3.87
N LEU A 94 11.45 -8.29 -2.85
CA LEU A 94 12.41 -7.36 -2.21
C LEU A 94 13.27 -8.01 -1.13
N LYS A 95 12.89 -9.20 -0.65
CA LYS A 95 13.47 -9.85 0.53
C LYS A 95 14.99 -10.02 0.45
N ASP A 96 15.50 -10.36 -0.72
CA ASP A 96 16.91 -10.65 -0.94
C ASP A 96 17.72 -9.46 -1.48
N PHE A 97 17.14 -8.26 -1.43
CA PHE A 97 17.86 -7.05 -1.85
C PHE A 97 19.10 -6.81 -0.98
N PRO A 98 20.24 -6.41 -1.58
CA PRO A 98 21.50 -6.27 -0.85
C PRO A 98 21.51 -5.07 0.10
N ASN A 99 20.73 -4.04 -0.19
CA ASN A 99 20.67 -2.79 0.55
C ASN A 99 19.35 -2.63 1.30
N ALA A 100 19.28 -1.59 2.12
CA ALA A 100 18.14 -1.35 3.00
C ALA A 100 16.85 -0.96 2.24
N VAL A 101 15.81 -1.77 2.36
CA VAL A 101 14.46 -1.48 1.85
C VAL A 101 13.49 -1.35 3.01
N TRP A 102 12.75 -0.24 3.03
CA TRP A 102 11.84 0.11 4.11
C TRP A 102 10.44 0.39 3.59
N SER A 103 9.44 -0.10 4.28
CA SER A 103 8.08 0.41 4.16
C SER A 103 7.87 1.57 5.13
N THR A 104 7.16 2.60 4.68
CA THR A 104 6.87 3.78 5.49
C THR A 104 5.40 3.84 5.85
N TYR A 105 5.10 4.29 7.06
CA TYR A 105 3.74 4.62 7.48
C TYR A 105 3.66 6.09 7.86
N GLY A 106 2.68 6.80 7.30
CA GLY A 106 2.42 8.21 7.54
C GLY A 106 1.31 8.75 6.63
N MET A 107 0.95 9.98 6.84
CA MET A 107 -0.12 10.66 6.12
C MET A 107 0.25 12.13 5.86
N THR A 108 -0.59 12.86 5.15
CA THR A 108 -0.36 14.29 4.86
C THR A 108 -0.31 15.11 6.13
N GLU A 109 -1.15 14.78 7.11
CA GLU A 109 -1.28 15.45 8.40
C GLU A 109 -0.03 15.30 9.27
N THR A 110 0.78 14.27 9.03
CA THR A 110 2.08 14.06 9.68
C THR A 110 3.26 14.54 8.83
N LEU A 111 3.03 15.34 7.78
CA LEU A 111 4.00 15.83 6.79
C LEU A 111 4.72 14.73 6.01
N SER A 112 5.03 13.63 6.64
CA SER A 112 5.76 12.49 6.10
C SER A 112 5.47 11.25 6.93
N HIS A 113 6.31 10.23 6.75
CA HIS A 113 6.21 9.02 7.56
C HIS A 113 6.64 9.29 9.01
N ILE A 114 5.94 8.64 9.91
CA ILE A 114 6.18 8.65 11.36
C ILE A 114 6.74 7.32 11.86
N ALA A 115 6.73 6.31 11.02
CA ALA A 115 7.22 4.98 11.35
C ALA A 115 7.81 4.29 10.11
N LEU A 116 8.68 3.34 10.37
CA LEU A 116 9.32 2.49 9.36
C LEU A 116 9.20 1.02 9.75
N ARG A 117 9.11 0.14 8.76
CA ARG A 117 9.39 -1.29 8.93
C ARG A 117 10.39 -1.75 7.88
N ARG A 118 11.31 -2.60 8.27
CA ARG A 118 12.28 -3.22 7.36
C ARG A 118 11.61 -4.30 6.54
N LEU A 119 11.83 -4.30 5.21
CA LEU A 119 11.25 -5.31 4.30
C LEU A 119 12.20 -6.47 4.00
N ASN A 120 13.52 -6.26 4.17
CA ASN A 120 14.53 -7.22 3.74
C ASN A 120 15.62 -7.46 4.78
N GLY A 121 16.40 -8.55 4.55
CA GLY A 121 17.47 -8.96 5.45
C GLY A 121 16.97 -9.53 6.78
N ASN A 122 17.89 -9.75 7.72
CA ASN A 122 17.58 -10.36 9.03
C ASN A 122 16.71 -9.49 9.94
N GLU A 123 16.60 -8.20 9.63
CA GLU A 123 15.80 -7.22 10.37
C GLU A 123 14.40 -7.05 9.80
N SER A 124 14.02 -7.87 8.79
CA SER A 124 12.68 -7.78 8.19
C SER A 124 11.59 -8.05 9.24
N SER A 125 10.54 -7.23 9.19
CA SER A 125 9.45 -7.28 10.17
C SER A 125 8.13 -6.87 9.52
N ASP A 126 7.04 -7.42 10.02
CA ASP A 126 5.67 -6.96 9.70
C ASP A 126 5.24 -5.78 10.56
N TRP A 127 6.05 -5.45 11.55
CA TRP A 127 5.76 -4.39 12.51
C TRP A 127 6.49 -3.11 12.17
N TYR A 128 5.76 -2.01 12.22
CA TYR A 128 6.32 -0.67 12.10
C TYR A 128 6.84 -0.20 13.45
N THR A 129 8.05 0.35 13.45
CA THR A 129 8.65 1.02 14.59
C THR A 129 8.45 2.52 14.42
N PRO A 130 7.72 3.20 15.31
CA PRO A 130 7.57 4.66 15.27
C PRO A 130 8.88 5.37 15.59
N PHE A 131 9.01 6.60 15.09
CA PHE A 131 10.12 7.48 15.47
C PHE A 131 10.00 7.96 16.92
N ASP A 132 11.11 8.37 17.48
CA ASP A 132 11.15 8.94 18.82
C ASP A 132 10.21 10.16 18.93
N GLY A 133 9.44 10.22 20.01
CA GLY A 133 8.44 11.26 20.24
C GLY A 133 7.09 11.03 19.55
N VAL A 134 6.90 9.89 18.87
CA VAL A 134 5.59 9.45 18.36
C VAL A 134 4.96 8.49 19.35
N GLU A 135 3.80 8.83 19.86
CA GLU A 135 2.99 7.99 20.74
C GLU A 135 1.80 7.42 19.98
N LEU A 136 1.50 6.16 20.22
CA LEU A 136 0.44 5.43 19.55
C LEU A 136 -0.55 4.85 20.56
N SER A 137 -1.83 4.87 20.21
CA SER A 137 -2.90 4.19 20.93
C SER A 137 -3.97 3.70 19.97
N LEU A 138 -4.92 2.93 20.43
CA LEU A 138 -6.11 2.52 19.67
C LEU A 138 -7.33 3.24 20.23
N ASN A 139 -8.27 3.59 19.36
CA ASN A 139 -9.61 4.02 19.78
C ASN A 139 -10.54 2.81 20.01
N ASP A 140 -11.80 3.06 20.37
CA ASP A 140 -12.80 2.01 20.65
C ASP A 140 -13.11 1.12 19.44
N ASP A 141 -12.86 1.60 18.22
CA ASP A 141 -13.02 0.84 16.98
C ASP A 141 -11.77 0.01 16.61
N GLY A 142 -10.70 0.06 17.41
CA GLY A 142 -9.41 -0.56 17.11
C GLY A 142 -8.59 0.19 16.06
N CYS A 143 -8.95 1.43 15.74
CA CYS A 143 -8.21 2.25 14.79
C CYS A 143 -7.05 2.97 15.48
N LEU A 144 -5.94 3.10 14.74
CA LEU A 144 -4.72 3.75 15.21
C LEU A 144 -4.96 5.24 15.50
N VAL A 145 -4.52 5.68 16.66
CA VAL A 145 -4.48 7.08 17.07
C VAL A 145 -3.02 7.51 17.25
N ILE A 146 -2.63 8.58 16.57
CA ILE A 146 -1.26 9.07 16.51
C ILE A 146 -1.16 10.39 17.29
N SER A 147 -0.16 10.49 18.16
CA SER A 147 0.31 11.72 18.77
C SER A 147 1.76 11.95 18.35
N ALA A 148 1.99 12.95 17.50
CA ALA A 148 3.31 13.27 16.96
C ALA A 148 3.56 14.79 17.03
N PRO A 149 3.76 15.37 18.25
CA PRO A 149 3.76 16.82 18.49
C PRO A 149 4.84 17.57 17.71
N ALA A 150 5.91 16.90 17.29
CA ALA A 150 6.96 17.52 16.46
C ALA A 150 6.47 17.89 15.04
N VAL A 151 5.40 17.25 14.54
CA VAL A 151 4.88 17.44 13.18
C VAL A 151 3.40 17.83 13.15
N CYS A 152 2.64 17.46 14.16
CA CYS A 152 1.23 17.80 14.30
C CYS A 152 0.88 17.95 15.79
N SER A 153 0.37 19.12 16.17
CA SER A 153 -0.03 19.40 17.57
C SER A 153 -1.31 18.67 18.00
N GLN A 154 -2.11 18.18 17.04
CA GLN A 154 -3.36 17.45 17.31
C GLN A 154 -3.11 15.95 17.35
N ARG A 155 -3.88 15.24 18.19
CA ARG A 155 -3.98 13.79 18.09
C ARG A 155 -4.80 13.42 16.85
N LEU A 156 -4.25 12.57 16.02
CA LEU A 156 -4.86 12.15 14.76
C LEU A 156 -5.50 10.77 14.93
N ALA A 157 -6.82 10.70 14.90
CA ALA A 157 -7.53 9.43 14.81
C ALA A 157 -7.59 9.01 13.33
N THR A 158 -7.05 7.84 13.02
CA THR A 158 -7.05 7.30 11.66
C THR A 158 -8.25 6.37 11.45
N ASN A 159 -8.46 5.94 10.20
CA ASN A 159 -9.36 4.84 9.86
C ASN A 159 -8.59 3.51 9.68
N ASP A 160 -7.31 3.46 10.04
CA ASP A 160 -6.49 2.28 9.90
C ASP A 160 -6.63 1.40 11.16
N ILE A 161 -7.24 0.22 11.00
CA ILE A 161 -7.32 -0.79 12.06
C ILE A 161 -5.92 -1.33 12.29
N ALA A 162 -5.48 -1.33 13.55
CA ALA A 162 -4.12 -1.69 13.89
C ALA A 162 -4.05 -2.63 15.10
N GLU A 163 -2.92 -3.28 15.22
CA GLU A 163 -2.50 -4.01 16.40
C GLU A 163 -1.24 -3.35 16.97
N LEU A 164 -1.18 -3.22 18.27
CA LEU A 164 -0.02 -2.71 18.99
C LEU A 164 0.66 -3.83 19.76
N ARG A 165 1.97 -3.80 19.83
CA ARG A 165 2.74 -4.64 20.75
C ARG A 165 3.82 -3.81 21.47
N LEU A 166 4.19 -4.29 22.63
CA LEU A 166 5.35 -3.77 23.37
C LEU A 166 6.52 -4.74 23.16
N THR A 167 7.65 -4.22 22.71
CA THR A 167 8.88 -5.01 22.56
C THR A 167 9.55 -5.21 23.94
N GLU A 168 10.47 -6.16 24.03
CA GLU A 168 11.28 -6.38 25.24
C GLU A 168 12.08 -5.11 25.66
N ALA A 169 12.43 -4.28 24.70
CA ALA A 169 13.09 -2.99 24.93
C ALA A 169 12.12 -1.87 25.37
N GLY A 170 10.84 -2.17 25.61
CA GLY A 170 9.83 -1.20 26.02
C GLY A 170 9.37 -0.24 24.93
N ARG A 171 9.62 -0.54 23.66
CA ARG A 171 9.14 0.25 22.52
C ARG A 171 7.79 -0.26 22.03
N THR A 172 6.87 0.65 21.76
CA THR A 172 5.61 0.32 21.09
C THR A 172 5.85 0.15 19.60
N GLU A 173 5.42 -0.97 19.04
CA GLU A 173 5.37 -1.23 17.60
C GLU A 173 3.93 -1.51 17.18
N PHE A 174 3.64 -1.35 15.90
CA PHE A 174 2.30 -1.58 15.37
C PHE A 174 2.33 -2.23 13.99
N ARG A 175 1.24 -2.91 13.65
CA ARG A 175 0.95 -3.35 12.30
C ARG A 175 -0.46 -2.93 11.89
N ILE A 176 -0.64 -2.66 10.61
CA ILE A 176 -1.94 -2.32 10.04
C ILE A 176 -2.60 -3.61 9.58
N LEU A 177 -3.84 -3.81 10.02
CA LEU A 177 -4.66 -4.98 9.67
C LEU A 177 -5.59 -4.67 8.49
N GLY A 178 -5.95 -3.41 8.28
CA GLY A 178 -6.85 -2.97 7.23
C GLY A 178 -7.41 -1.58 7.53
N ARG A 179 -8.45 -1.18 6.79
CA ARG A 179 -9.13 0.09 7.02
C ARG A 179 -10.56 -0.14 7.48
N LYS A 180 -11.03 0.68 8.43
CA LYS A 180 -12.40 0.66 8.91
C LYS A 180 -13.40 0.84 7.76
N ASP A 181 -13.09 1.74 6.80
CA ASP A 181 -13.93 2.02 5.63
C ASP A 181 -14.08 0.81 4.70
N ASN A 182 -13.09 -0.10 4.71
CA ASN A 182 -13.03 -1.29 3.87
C ASN A 182 -13.54 -2.55 4.60
N THR A 183 -14.20 -2.38 5.75
CA THR A 183 -14.88 -3.48 6.43
C THR A 183 -16.27 -3.70 5.83
N ILE A 184 -16.59 -4.96 5.54
CA ILE A 184 -17.90 -5.41 5.09
C ILE A 184 -18.60 -6.11 6.25
N ASN A 185 -19.80 -5.67 6.61
CA ASN A 185 -20.61 -6.31 7.65
C ASN A 185 -21.68 -7.21 7.02
N THR A 186 -21.35 -8.46 6.79
CA THR A 186 -22.23 -9.42 6.15
C THR A 186 -22.77 -10.44 7.16
N GLY A 187 -24.09 -10.40 7.43
CA GLY A 187 -24.72 -11.33 8.36
C GLY A 187 -24.13 -11.32 9.78
N GLY A 188 -23.63 -10.18 10.25
CA GLY A 188 -22.99 -10.02 11.55
C GLY A 188 -21.50 -10.40 11.60
N ILE A 189 -20.92 -10.79 10.46
CA ILE A 189 -19.50 -11.09 10.33
C ILE A 189 -18.82 -9.88 9.71
N LYS A 190 -17.73 -9.41 10.34
CA LYS A 190 -16.86 -8.36 9.80
C LYS A 190 -15.77 -8.99 8.93
N VAL A 191 -15.73 -8.58 7.66
CA VAL A 191 -14.76 -9.07 6.66
C VAL A 191 -13.96 -7.88 6.15
N GLN A 192 -12.63 -7.98 6.18
CA GLN A 192 -11.75 -6.97 5.61
C GLN A 192 -11.57 -7.22 4.11
N MET A 193 -11.83 -6.21 3.28
CA MET A 193 -11.68 -6.33 1.82
C MET A 193 -10.26 -6.76 1.44
N GLU A 194 -9.25 -6.18 2.10
CA GLU A 194 -7.84 -6.45 1.84
C GLU A 194 -7.45 -7.90 2.14
N GLU A 195 -8.02 -8.51 3.19
CA GLU A 195 -7.76 -9.92 3.53
C GLU A 195 -8.31 -10.86 2.45
N VAL A 196 -9.53 -10.57 1.95
CA VAL A 196 -10.13 -11.34 0.85
C VAL A 196 -9.29 -11.19 -0.43
N GLU A 197 -8.90 -9.97 -0.78
CA GLU A 197 -8.06 -9.70 -1.95
C GLU A 197 -6.71 -10.44 -1.84
N GLN A 198 -6.07 -10.38 -0.68
CA GLN A 198 -4.81 -11.06 -0.43
C GLN A 198 -4.92 -12.59 -0.61
N ALA A 199 -6.00 -13.18 -0.09
CA ALA A 199 -6.25 -14.62 -0.23
C ALA A 199 -6.52 -15.04 -1.69
N LEU A 200 -7.10 -14.14 -2.51
CA LEU A 200 -7.44 -14.43 -3.90
C LEU A 200 -6.28 -14.21 -4.89
N ARG A 201 -5.31 -13.36 -4.59
CA ARG A 201 -4.19 -13.02 -5.51
C ARG A 201 -3.48 -14.23 -6.12
N PRO A 202 -3.16 -15.32 -5.38
CA PRO A 202 -2.50 -16.49 -5.97
C PRO A 202 -3.37 -17.28 -6.95
N TYR A 203 -4.67 -17.00 -7.01
CA TYR A 203 -5.66 -17.76 -7.79
C TYR A 203 -6.25 -16.99 -8.96
N LEU A 204 -6.09 -15.67 -9.00
CA LEU A 204 -6.64 -14.80 -10.04
C LEU A 204 -5.52 -13.98 -10.70
N ALA A 205 -5.29 -14.21 -11.98
CA ALA A 205 -4.28 -13.49 -12.75
C ALA A 205 -4.79 -12.14 -13.26
N ALA A 206 -6.09 -12.03 -13.56
CA ALA A 206 -6.70 -10.78 -13.99
C ALA A 206 -6.84 -9.79 -12.82
N PRO A 207 -6.75 -8.48 -13.07
CA PRO A 207 -7.01 -7.47 -12.06
C PRO A 207 -8.42 -7.63 -11.46
N PHE A 208 -8.50 -7.51 -10.14
CA PHE A 208 -9.77 -7.59 -9.41
C PHE A 208 -9.74 -6.72 -8.16
N LEU A 209 -10.92 -6.45 -7.62
CA LEU A 209 -11.13 -5.66 -6.42
C LEU A 209 -12.33 -6.20 -5.65
N ILE A 210 -12.19 -6.27 -4.33
CA ILE A 210 -13.32 -6.54 -3.44
C ILE A 210 -13.96 -5.22 -3.03
N THR A 211 -15.27 -5.18 -3.14
CA THR A 211 -16.12 -4.08 -2.68
C THR A 211 -17.39 -4.63 -2.03
N LYS A 212 -18.36 -3.79 -1.78
CA LYS A 212 -19.61 -4.17 -1.12
C LYS A 212 -20.81 -3.52 -1.76
N ARG A 213 -21.97 -4.06 -1.50
CA ARG A 213 -23.26 -3.39 -1.74
C ARG A 213 -24.23 -3.70 -0.61
N GLU A 214 -25.29 -2.92 -0.51
CA GLU A 214 -26.35 -3.17 0.46
C GLU A 214 -27.10 -4.46 0.15
N ASN A 215 -27.45 -5.20 1.22
CA ASN A 215 -28.25 -6.41 1.14
C ASN A 215 -29.31 -6.39 2.23
N LYS A 216 -30.60 -6.47 1.84
CA LYS A 216 -31.75 -6.38 2.77
C LYS A 216 -31.72 -7.44 3.89
N LYS A 217 -31.11 -8.59 3.67
CA LYS A 217 -31.07 -9.72 4.61
C LYS A 217 -29.82 -9.70 5.48
N PHE A 218 -28.68 -9.34 4.92
CA PHE A 218 -27.38 -9.49 5.57
C PHE A 218 -26.73 -8.15 5.96
N GLY A 219 -27.38 -7.02 5.66
CA GLY A 219 -26.84 -5.67 5.81
C GLY A 219 -25.98 -5.28 4.62
N GLU A 220 -24.82 -5.93 4.48
CA GLU A 220 -23.93 -5.78 3.33
C GLU A 220 -23.57 -7.15 2.75
N GLU A 221 -23.22 -7.20 1.49
CA GLU A 221 -22.67 -8.39 0.84
C GLU A 221 -21.38 -8.07 0.10
N ILE A 222 -20.54 -9.09 -0.01
CA ILE A 222 -19.24 -9.00 -0.69
C ILE A 222 -19.46 -9.04 -2.19
N VAL A 223 -18.87 -8.08 -2.90
CA VAL A 223 -18.89 -7.99 -4.36
C VAL A 223 -17.45 -8.08 -4.87
N LEU A 224 -17.22 -8.86 -5.92
CA LEU A 224 -15.96 -8.92 -6.64
C LEU A 224 -16.13 -8.24 -8.00
N LEU A 225 -15.38 -7.16 -8.23
CA LEU A 225 -15.21 -6.52 -9.53
C LEU A 225 -13.94 -7.06 -10.19
N THR A 226 -13.96 -7.39 -11.48
CA THR A 226 -12.79 -7.92 -12.18
C THR A 226 -12.77 -7.55 -13.66
N GLU A 227 -11.57 -7.46 -14.22
CA GLU A 227 -11.32 -7.32 -15.65
C GLU A 227 -11.32 -8.68 -16.39
N ALA A 228 -11.50 -9.80 -15.65
CA ALA A 228 -11.65 -11.12 -16.26
C ALA A 228 -12.99 -11.24 -16.98
N ASN A 229 -12.98 -11.79 -18.20
CA ASN A 229 -14.20 -12.04 -18.98
C ASN A 229 -14.97 -13.30 -18.51
N ASP A 230 -14.26 -14.29 -17.98
CA ASP A 230 -14.86 -15.53 -17.48
C ASP A 230 -15.14 -15.46 -15.99
N LEU A 231 -16.37 -15.07 -15.64
CA LEU A 231 -16.79 -14.96 -14.23
C LEU A 231 -16.98 -16.34 -13.56
N GLU A 232 -17.19 -17.41 -14.32
CA GLU A 232 -17.32 -18.76 -13.75
C GLU A 232 -15.94 -19.27 -13.28
N GLU A 233 -14.87 -19.00 -14.03
CA GLU A 233 -13.50 -19.26 -13.59
C GLU A 233 -13.16 -18.48 -12.31
N VAL A 234 -13.52 -17.20 -12.27
CA VAL A 234 -13.32 -16.34 -11.07
C VAL A 234 -14.08 -16.90 -9.87
N ARG A 235 -15.34 -17.32 -10.06
CA ARG A 235 -16.14 -17.95 -9.02
C ARG A 235 -15.50 -19.23 -8.49
N ALA A 236 -15.04 -20.10 -9.38
CA ALA A 236 -14.36 -21.35 -9.00
C ALA A 236 -13.09 -21.07 -8.18
N ALA A 237 -12.30 -20.06 -8.56
CA ALA A 237 -11.14 -19.63 -7.82
C ALA A 237 -11.50 -19.13 -6.40
N CYS A 238 -12.57 -18.34 -6.27
CA CYS A 238 -13.06 -17.86 -4.97
C CYS A 238 -13.51 -19.02 -4.06
N VAL A 239 -14.25 -19.99 -4.60
CA VAL A 239 -14.68 -21.17 -3.84
C VAL A 239 -13.48 -21.97 -3.32
N LYS A 240 -12.42 -22.08 -4.12
CA LYS A 240 -11.19 -22.79 -3.75
C LYS A 240 -10.35 -22.05 -2.70
N ALA A 241 -10.27 -20.73 -2.81
CA ALA A 241 -9.36 -19.90 -2.02
C ALA A 241 -9.96 -19.40 -0.69
N LEU A 242 -11.29 -19.18 -0.66
CA LEU A 242 -11.93 -18.44 0.43
C LEU A 242 -12.82 -19.32 1.30
N PRO A 243 -12.83 -19.08 2.62
CA PRO A 243 -13.85 -19.65 3.49
C PRO A 243 -15.24 -19.18 3.05
N ARG A 244 -16.26 -19.98 3.34
CA ARG A 244 -17.63 -19.76 2.88
C ARG A 244 -18.16 -18.34 3.10
N TYR A 245 -17.85 -17.74 4.25
CA TYR A 245 -18.34 -16.43 4.64
C TYR A 245 -17.57 -15.26 3.99
N TRP A 246 -16.45 -15.54 3.31
CA TRP A 246 -15.66 -14.54 2.58
C TRP A 246 -15.93 -14.59 1.07
N GLN A 247 -16.68 -15.60 0.62
CA GLN A 247 -16.99 -15.76 -0.80
C GLN A 247 -17.90 -14.62 -1.25
N PRO A 248 -17.59 -13.95 -2.38
CA PRO A 248 -18.44 -12.93 -2.95
C PRO A 248 -19.82 -13.49 -3.28
N ALA A 249 -20.87 -12.74 -2.93
CA ALA A 249 -22.23 -13.04 -3.32
C ALA A 249 -22.53 -12.55 -4.74
N HIS A 250 -21.80 -11.53 -5.21
CA HIS A 250 -21.94 -10.96 -6.53
C HIS A 250 -20.58 -10.82 -7.21
N TYR A 251 -20.56 -11.12 -8.54
CA TYR A 251 -19.39 -11.02 -9.41
C TYR A 251 -19.75 -10.17 -10.60
N GLN A 252 -18.94 -9.15 -10.89
CA GLN A 252 -19.20 -8.21 -11.96
C GLN A 252 -17.94 -7.98 -12.78
N HIS A 253 -18.08 -8.12 -14.11
CA HIS A 253 -17.02 -7.71 -15.04
C HIS A 253 -17.03 -6.20 -15.21
N ILE A 254 -15.82 -5.60 -15.28
CA ILE A 254 -15.60 -4.20 -15.61
C ILE A 254 -14.43 -4.11 -16.59
N ASP A 255 -14.46 -3.15 -17.50
CA ASP A 255 -13.41 -2.98 -18.51
C ASP A 255 -12.07 -2.59 -17.90
N GLN A 256 -12.09 -1.78 -16.83
CA GLN A 256 -10.90 -1.32 -16.14
C GLN A 256 -11.20 -0.97 -14.67
N LEU A 257 -10.32 -1.43 -13.78
CA LEU A 257 -10.39 -1.04 -12.35
C LEU A 257 -10.16 0.46 -12.17
N PRO A 258 -11.00 1.14 -11.38
CA PRO A 258 -10.85 2.57 -11.17
C PRO A 258 -9.62 2.88 -10.32
N THR A 259 -8.79 3.81 -10.79
CA THR A 259 -7.62 4.33 -10.07
C THR A 259 -7.75 5.82 -9.77
N THR A 260 -6.98 6.29 -8.81
CA THR A 260 -6.79 7.71 -8.50
C THR A 260 -5.72 8.31 -9.41
N GLU A 261 -5.54 9.64 -9.39
CA GLU A 261 -4.45 10.33 -10.09
C GLU A 261 -3.04 9.88 -9.67
N THR A 262 -2.93 9.18 -8.55
CA THR A 262 -1.68 8.62 -8.02
C THR A 262 -1.60 7.10 -8.21
N ASP A 263 -2.35 6.55 -9.17
CA ASP A 263 -2.41 5.13 -9.52
C ASP A 263 -2.77 4.19 -8.36
N LYS A 264 -3.48 4.70 -7.34
CA LYS A 264 -4.05 3.87 -6.28
C LYS A 264 -5.46 3.44 -6.67
N ILE A 265 -5.88 2.28 -6.20
CA ILE A 265 -7.27 1.83 -6.34
C ILE A 265 -8.23 2.87 -5.76
N ALA A 266 -9.15 3.36 -6.58
CA ALA A 266 -10.18 4.33 -6.19
C ALA A 266 -11.42 3.62 -5.66
N ARG A 267 -11.36 3.07 -4.42
CA ARG A 267 -12.44 2.27 -3.81
C ARG A 267 -13.80 2.97 -3.81
N ALA A 268 -13.81 4.29 -3.60
CA ALA A 268 -15.05 5.07 -3.63
C ALA A 268 -15.70 5.06 -5.04
N LYS A 269 -14.89 5.10 -6.10
CA LYS A 269 -15.39 4.96 -7.48
C LYS A 269 -15.85 3.52 -7.74
N ALA A 270 -15.09 2.54 -7.28
CA ALA A 270 -15.44 1.12 -7.42
C ALA A 270 -16.81 0.81 -6.78
N LEU A 271 -17.07 1.37 -5.59
CA LEU A 271 -18.36 1.22 -4.91
C LEU A 271 -19.53 1.78 -5.74
N GLN A 272 -19.30 2.88 -6.49
CA GLN A 272 -20.31 3.49 -7.37
C GLN A 272 -20.54 2.69 -8.66
N MET A 273 -19.58 1.84 -9.06
CA MET A 273 -19.68 1.00 -10.26
C MET A 273 -20.43 -0.31 -10.01
N VAL A 274 -20.71 -0.64 -8.75
CA VAL A 274 -21.44 -1.88 -8.41
C VAL A 274 -22.89 -1.76 -8.85
N ASP A 275 -23.35 -2.75 -9.62
CA ASP A 275 -24.74 -2.88 -10.01
C ASP A 275 -25.62 -3.05 -8.78
N GLN A 276 -26.63 -2.18 -8.65
CA GLN A 276 -27.61 -2.29 -7.56
C GLN A 276 -28.45 -3.55 -7.74
N PRO A 277 -28.86 -4.22 -6.64
CA PRO A 277 -29.79 -5.34 -6.76
C PRO A 277 -31.06 -4.88 -7.48
N THR A 278 -31.41 -5.54 -8.57
CA THR A 278 -32.74 -5.36 -9.17
C THR A 278 -33.77 -5.85 -8.17
N ASP A 279 -34.81 -5.03 -7.90
CA ASP A 279 -35.91 -5.33 -6.96
C ASP A 279 -36.81 -6.50 -7.44
N THR A 280 -36.22 -7.52 -8.04
CA THR A 280 -36.91 -8.75 -8.51
C THR A 280 -36.21 -9.95 -7.88
N GLU A 281 -36.65 -10.29 -6.67
CA GLU A 281 -37.04 -11.62 -6.17
C GLU A 281 -37.25 -11.62 -4.65
#